data_56ee196b140a220011273f0be926b5c5
#
_entry.id   56ee196b140a220011273f0be926b5c5
#
_cell.length_a   1.000
_cell.length_b   1.000
_cell.length_c   1.000
_cell.angle_alpha   90.00
_cell.angle_beta   90.00
_cell.angle_gamma   90.00
#
_symmetry.space_group_name_H-M   'P 1'
#
loop_
_entity.id
_entity.type
_entity.pdbx_description
1 polymer ?
#
loop_
_entity_poly.entity_id
_entity_poly.type
_entity_poly.pdbx_seq_one_letter_code
_entity_poly.pdbx_strand_id
1 'polypeptide(L)'
;ITKELRYAGILPPLRTPHHPTEEVSQGDYRQGLTIKRAKKGTMVDIGADKLALCKEKLSVNKVLSFRVTKLAKEILLEPDKPEVYWGYKTLSTYKNLYESIDMLKPKPDLVIGTSRDAVSIISILDEAKDSLKGSKRVAILFGGPYSGLHDLIDERDVDLMVNTVPKQGTKTVRTEEAVLSTLSVFNLLLNTV
;
A
#
# COMPACT_ATOMS: atom_id res chain seq x y z
N ILE A 1 -6.17 -2.66 33.52
CA ILE A 1 -5.15 -2.23 32.55
C ILE A 1 -4.24 -1.27 33.30
N THR A 2 -2.95 -1.59 33.39
CA THR A 2 -1.94 -0.72 34.01
C THR A 2 -1.78 0.56 33.21
N LYS A 3 -1.40 1.67 33.87
CA LYS A 3 -1.25 2.97 33.17
C LYS A 3 -0.25 2.90 32.02
N GLU A 4 0.79 2.07 32.17
CA GLU A 4 1.86 1.83 31.20
C GLU A 4 1.34 1.16 29.91
N LEU A 5 0.29 0.36 30.01
CA LEU A 5 -0.31 -0.34 28.87
C LEU A 5 -1.48 0.42 28.23
N ARG A 6 -1.77 1.65 28.69
CA ARG A 6 -2.91 2.44 28.20
C ARG A 6 -2.90 2.64 26.68
N TYR A 7 -1.71 2.72 26.11
CA TYR A 7 -1.52 2.95 24.67
C TYR A 7 -1.00 1.71 23.92
N ALA A 8 -0.90 0.57 24.60
CA ALA A 8 -0.48 -0.67 23.96
C ALA A 8 -1.55 -1.13 22.96
N GLY A 9 -1.11 -1.42 21.74
CA GLY A 9 -1.99 -1.82 20.65
C GLY A 9 -2.82 -0.71 20.01
N ILE A 10 -2.63 0.55 20.43
CA ILE A 10 -3.29 1.71 19.82
C ILE A 10 -2.28 2.41 18.91
N LEU A 11 -2.48 2.28 17.60
CA LEU A 11 -1.73 3.04 16.61
C LEU A 11 -2.57 4.23 16.16
N PRO A 12 -1.96 5.41 15.97
CA PRO A 12 -2.67 6.52 15.34
C PRO A 12 -3.10 6.12 13.92
N PRO A 13 -4.24 6.62 13.43
CA PRO A 13 -4.69 6.32 12.07
C PRO A 13 -3.67 6.79 11.04
N LEU A 14 -3.43 5.95 10.05
CA LEU A 14 -2.56 6.30 8.93
C LEU A 14 -3.24 7.38 8.07
N ARG A 15 -2.69 8.58 8.08
CA ARG A 15 -3.20 9.71 7.31
C ARG A 15 -2.64 9.66 5.89
N THR A 16 -3.43 9.14 4.97
CA THR A 16 -3.12 9.14 3.54
C THR A 16 -4.11 10.04 2.80
N PRO A 17 -3.77 10.57 1.63
CA PRO A 17 -4.68 11.47 0.88
C PRO A 17 -6.06 10.88 0.61
N HIS A 18 -6.16 9.55 0.41
CA HIS A 18 -7.43 8.87 0.15
C HIS A 18 -8.23 8.53 1.43
N HIS A 19 -7.63 8.71 2.61
CA HIS A 19 -8.27 8.50 3.93
C HIS A 19 -8.03 9.72 4.84
N PRO A 20 -8.50 10.91 4.46
CA PRO A 20 -8.38 12.08 5.31
C PRO A 20 -9.28 11.92 6.54
N THR A 21 -8.79 12.42 7.69
CA THR A 21 -9.53 12.44 8.96
C THR A 21 -10.23 13.77 9.21
N GLU A 22 -10.11 14.69 8.27
CA GLU A 22 -10.65 16.05 8.35
C GLU A 22 -12.09 16.10 7.85
N GLU A 23 -12.84 17.14 8.25
CA GLU A 23 -14.16 17.40 7.71
C GLU A 23 -14.13 17.54 6.18
N VAL A 24 -15.24 17.16 5.56
CA VAL A 24 -15.35 17.20 4.11
C VAL A 24 -15.48 18.64 3.63
N SER A 25 -14.65 19.05 2.66
CA SER A 25 -14.71 20.36 2.01
C SER A 25 -15.00 20.22 0.53
N GLN A 26 -15.52 21.29 -0.07
CA GLN A 26 -15.69 21.35 -1.52
C GLN A 26 -14.33 21.38 -2.22
N GLY A 27 -14.15 20.55 -3.23
CA GLY A 27 -12.87 20.36 -3.92
C GLY A 27 -12.06 19.17 -3.40
N ASP A 28 -12.39 18.63 -2.23
CA ASP A 28 -11.71 17.47 -1.66
C ASP A 28 -11.81 16.26 -2.57
N TYR A 29 -10.74 15.46 -2.56
CA TYR A 29 -10.76 14.12 -3.11
C TYR A 29 -10.99 13.13 -1.97
N ARG A 30 -11.88 12.17 -2.20
CA ARG A 30 -12.23 11.13 -1.23
C ARG A 30 -12.35 9.77 -1.91
N GLN A 31 -11.90 8.74 -1.25
CA GLN A 31 -12.27 7.39 -1.63
C GLN A 31 -13.67 7.11 -1.08
N GLY A 32 -14.53 6.47 -1.87
CA GLY A 32 -15.89 6.20 -1.45
C GLY A 32 -16.39 4.83 -1.91
N LEU A 33 -17.21 4.20 -1.06
CA LEU A 33 -17.90 2.96 -1.36
C LEU A 33 -19.28 3.26 -1.95
N THR A 34 -19.55 2.74 -3.15
CA THR A 34 -20.88 2.84 -3.76
C THR A 34 -21.86 1.91 -3.05
N ILE A 35 -22.89 2.47 -2.40
CA ILE A 35 -23.81 1.73 -1.52
C ILE A 35 -25.07 1.28 -2.26
N LYS A 36 -25.75 2.20 -2.95
CA LYS A 36 -27.02 1.89 -3.62
C LYS A 36 -27.31 2.86 -4.77
N ARG A 37 -28.12 2.41 -5.71
CA ARG A 37 -28.65 3.27 -6.77
C ARG A 37 -29.81 4.11 -6.25
N ALA A 38 -29.88 5.35 -6.68
CA ALA A 38 -30.96 6.29 -6.40
C ALA A 38 -31.56 6.82 -7.73
N LYS A 39 -32.72 7.48 -7.66
CA LYS A 39 -33.34 8.08 -8.86
C LYS A 39 -32.42 9.05 -9.61
N LYS A 40 -31.59 9.80 -8.85
CA LYS A 40 -30.69 10.84 -9.38
C LYS A 40 -29.24 10.39 -9.59
N GLY A 41 -28.92 9.10 -9.40
CA GLY A 41 -27.55 8.61 -9.53
C GLY A 41 -27.22 7.47 -8.57
N THR A 42 -26.06 7.53 -7.92
CA THR A 42 -25.56 6.51 -6.98
C THR A 42 -25.22 7.15 -5.64
N MET A 43 -25.69 6.55 -4.55
CA MET A 43 -25.32 6.95 -3.20
C MET A 43 -23.99 6.33 -2.81
N VAL A 44 -23.09 7.13 -2.28
CA VAL A 44 -21.70 6.78 -1.97
C VAL A 44 -21.38 7.15 -0.53
N ASP A 45 -20.77 6.24 0.19
CA ASP A 45 -20.18 6.49 1.49
C ASP A 45 -18.72 6.95 1.30
N ILE A 46 -18.41 8.16 1.74
CA ILE A 46 -17.08 8.78 1.68
C ILE A 46 -16.50 9.01 3.08
N GLY A 47 -17.04 8.36 4.11
CA GLY A 47 -16.65 8.58 5.51
C GLY A 47 -17.15 9.90 6.10
N ALA A 48 -18.19 10.51 5.52
CA ALA A 48 -18.89 11.67 6.08
C ALA A 48 -20.14 11.23 6.86
N ASP A 49 -20.71 12.13 7.67
CA ASP A 49 -21.95 11.85 8.45
C ASP A 49 -23.14 11.45 7.59
N LYS A 50 -23.10 11.79 6.30
CA LYS A 50 -24.18 11.51 5.35
C LYS A 50 -23.64 10.87 4.09
N LEU A 51 -24.44 9.99 3.48
CA LEU A 51 -24.14 9.49 2.15
C LEU A 51 -24.14 10.64 1.13
N ALA A 52 -23.14 10.65 0.29
CA ALA A 52 -23.03 11.58 -0.81
C ALA A 52 -23.71 11.06 -2.07
N LEU A 53 -24.07 11.93 -2.99
CA LEU A 53 -24.69 11.60 -4.26
C LEU A 53 -23.71 11.82 -5.41
N CYS A 54 -23.41 10.76 -6.12
CA CYS A 54 -22.81 10.84 -7.45
C CYS A 54 -23.94 10.78 -8.49
N LYS A 55 -24.00 11.74 -9.41
CA LYS A 55 -25.05 11.77 -10.44
C LYS A 55 -24.95 10.64 -11.46
N GLU A 56 -23.80 10.00 -11.55
CA GLU A 56 -23.59 8.88 -12.45
C GLU A 56 -24.18 7.57 -11.88
N LYS A 57 -24.62 6.70 -12.80
CA LYS A 57 -25.11 5.36 -12.47
C LYS A 57 -23.94 4.39 -12.38
N LEU A 58 -23.34 4.30 -11.21
CA LEU A 58 -22.20 3.43 -10.95
C LEU A 58 -22.65 2.04 -10.47
N SER A 59 -21.77 1.04 -10.61
CA SER A 59 -21.96 -0.27 -10.00
C SER A 59 -21.86 -0.16 -8.49
N VAL A 60 -22.75 -0.83 -7.76
CA VAL A 60 -22.73 -0.86 -6.29
C VAL A 60 -21.60 -1.77 -5.76
N ASN A 61 -21.24 -1.59 -4.49
CA ASN A 61 -20.16 -2.33 -3.81
C ASN A 61 -18.79 -2.17 -4.50
N LYS A 62 -18.53 -0.97 -5.04
CA LYS A 62 -17.24 -0.61 -5.62
C LYS A 62 -16.62 0.55 -4.83
N VAL A 63 -15.33 0.42 -4.58
CA VAL A 63 -14.52 1.51 -4.03
C VAL A 63 -13.93 2.29 -5.17
N LEU A 64 -14.26 3.59 -5.25
CA LEU A 64 -13.84 4.50 -6.31
C LEU A 64 -13.34 5.80 -5.68
N SER A 65 -12.57 6.56 -6.45
CA SER A 65 -12.15 7.91 -6.06
C SER A 65 -13.12 8.95 -6.62
N PHE A 66 -13.40 9.94 -5.80
CA PHE A 66 -14.35 11.01 -6.11
C PHE A 66 -13.78 12.37 -5.74
N ARG A 67 -14.20 13.40 -6.46
CA ARG A 67 -14.05 14.78 -6.06
C ARG A 67 -15.37 15.32 -5.54
N VAL A 68 -15.33 16.05 -4.41
CA VAL A 68 -16.48 16.74 -3.85
C VAL A 68 -16.74 18.01 -4.66
N THR A 69 -17.79 18.02 -5.46
CA THR A 69 -18.10 19.15 -6.34
C THR A 69 -19.00 20.19 -5.69
N LYS A 70 -19.82 19.76 -4.71
CA LYS A 70 -20.70 20.66 -3.97
C LYS A 70 -20.92 20.15 -2.57
N LEU A 71 -20.87 21.06 -1.59
CA LEU A 71 -21.19 20.81 -0.20
C LEU A 71 -22.37 21.71 0.21
N ALA A 72 -23.58 21.11 0.34
CA ALA A 72 -24.80 21.80 0.72
C ALA A 72 -25.68 20.86 1.55
N LYS A 73 -27.02 20.89 1.38
CA LYS A 73 -27.91 19.88 1.99
C LYS A 73 -27.55 18.46 1.57
N GLU A 74 -27.10 18.29 0.34
CA GLU A 74 -26.55 17.05 -0.23
C GLU A 74 -25.10 17.29 -0.60
N ILE A 75 -24.23 16.30 -0.34
CA ILE A 75 -22.86 16.27 -0.82
C ILE A 75 -22.90 15.70 -2.24
N LEU A 76 -22.41 16.47 -3.22
CA LEU A 76 -22.34 16.02 -4.60
C LEU A 76 -20.92 15.59 -4.97
N LEU A 77 -20.84 14.47 -5.66
CA LEU A 77 -19.60 13.86 -6.09
C LEU A 77 -19.53 13.68 -7.60
N GLU A 78 -18.31 13.75 -8.11
CA GLU A 78 -17.97 13.28 -9.46
C GLU A 78 -16.84 12.25 -9.34
N PRO A 79 -16.87 11.14 -10.12
CA PRO A 79 -15.73 10.22 -10.19
C PRO A 79 -14.52 10.96 -10.74
N ASP A 80 -13.48 11.03 -9.96
CA ASP A 80 -12.25 11.73 -10.32
C ASP A 80 -11.09 11.20 -9.46
N LYS A 81 -9.87 11.31 -9.96
CA LYS A 81 -8.66 10.89 -9.27
C LYS A 81 -7.59 11.97 -9.39
N PRO A 82 -7.02 12.45 -8.27
CA PRO A 82 -5.96 13.44 -8.31
C PRO A 82 -4.69 12.88 -8.96
N GLU A 83 -3.90 13.75 -9.60
CA GLU A 83 -2.61 13.42 -10.23
C GLU A 83 -1.44 13.38 -9.21
N VAL A 84 -1.72 13.06 -7.96
CA VAL A 84 -0.73 12.96 -6.88
C VAL A 84 -0.75 11.55 -6.28
N TYR A 85 0.24 11.23 -5.44
CA TYR A 85 0.18 10.00 -4.66
C TYR A 85 -1.12 9.98 -3.86
N TRP A 86 -2.00 9.04 -4.22
CA TRP A 86 -3.34 8.97 -3.65
C TRP A 86 -3.43 8.02 -2.45
N GLY A 87 -2.55 7.07 -2.37
CA GLY A 87 -2.50 6.05 -1.33
C GLY A 87 -2.14 4.68 -1.90
N TYR A 88 -2.14 3.68 -1.03
CA TYR A 88 -1.88 2.30 -1.43
C TYR A 88 -3.16 1.58 -1.84
N LYS A 89 -3.00 0.43 -2.50
CA LYS A 89 -4.09 -0.49 -2.83
C LYS A 89 -3.76 -1.86 -2.27
N THR A 90 -4.68 -2.42 -1.50
CA THR A 90 -4.58 -3.80 -1.02
C THR A 90 -5.20 -4.75 -2.04
N LEU A 91 -4.46 -5.76 -2.42
CA LEU A 91 -4.92 -6.88 -3.24
C LEU A 91 -4.78 -8.16 -2.42
N SER A 92 -5.87 -8.89 -2.25
CA SER A 92 -5.86 -10.21 -1.62
C SER A 92 -6.04 -11.27 -2.68
N THR A 93 -5.24 -12.33 -2.60
CA THR A 93 -5.30 -13.46 -3.52
C THR A 93 -5.04 -14.76 -2.77
N TYR A 94 -5.64 -15.86 -3.23
CA TYR A 94 -5.37 -17.22 -2.76
C TYR A 94 -4.38 -17.97 -3.67
N LYS A 95 -3.80 -17.25 -4.64
CA LYS A 95 -2.83 -17.80 -5.57
C LYS A 95 -1.45 -17.89 -4.92
N ASN A 96 -0.59 -18.72 -5.50
CA ASN A 96 0.81 -18.74 -5.10
C ASN A 96 1.51 -17.42 -5.44
N LEU A 97 2.74 -17.25 -4.97
CA LEU A 97 3.48 -15.99 -5.12
C LEU A 97 3.76 -15.64 -6.59
N TYR A 98 4.12 -16.64 -7.42
CA TYR A 98 4.36 -16.43 -8.85
C TYR A 98 3.14 -15.91 -9.58
N GLU A 99 2.01 -16.59 -9.41
CA GLU A 99 0.74 -16.18 -10.01
C GLU A 99 0.31 -14.80 -9.51
N SER A 100 0.64 -14.46 -8.26
CA SER A 100 0.35 -13.16 -7.68
C SER A 100 1.17 -12.05 -8.33
N ILE A 101 2.45 -12.27 -8.61
CA ILE A 101 3.32 -11.33 -9.33
C ILE A 101 2.82 -11.16 -10.77
N ASP A 102 2.45 -12.25 -11.43
CA ASP A 102 1.92 -12.21 -12.80
C ASP A 102 0.58 -11.47 -12.93
N MET A 103 -0.19 -11.39 -11.85
CA MET A 103 -1.43 -10.61 -11.80
C MET A 103 -1.20 -9.11 -11.72
N LEU A 104 -0.01 -8.66 -11.33
CA LEU A 104 0.29 -7.22 -11.24
C LEU A 104 0.27 -6.60 -12.64
N LYS A 105 -0.48 -5.52 -12.77
CA LYS A 105 -0.61 -4.77 -14.01
C LYS A 105 -0.37 -3.27 -13.74
N PRO A 106 0.65 -2.65 -14.34
CA PRO A 106 1.72 -3.24 -15.15
C PRO A 106 2.65 -4.15 -14.32
N LYS A 107 3.34 -5.08 -14.97
CA LYS A 107 4.32 -5.97 -14.33
C LYS A 107 5.48 -5.16 -13.71
N PRO A 108 6.08 -5.63 -12.60
CA PRO A 108 7.30 -5.03 -12.08
C PRO A 108 8.45 -5.21 -13.05
N ASP A 109 9.37 -4.25 -13.06
CA ASP A 109 10.61 -4.29 -13.84
C ASP A 109 11.76 -4.90 -13.02
N LEU A 110 11.60 -4.93 -11.69
CA LEU A 110 12.54 -5.47 -10.73
C LEU A 110 11.78 -6.20 -9.63
N VAL A 111 12.17 -7.43 -9.33
CA VAL A 111 11.62 -8.25 -8.25
C VAL A 111 12.72 -8.52 -7.23
N ILE A 112 12.56 -8.02 -6.02
CA ILE A 112 13.51 -8.17 -4.93
C ILE A 112 12.92 -9.09 -3.87
N GLY A 113 13.59 -10.19 -3.56
CA GLY A 113 13.31 -11.05 -2.43
C GLY A 113 14.05 -10.58 -1.18
N THR A 114 13.41 -10.69 -0.02
CA THR A 114 14.06 -10.39 1.26
C THR A 114 14.22 -11.65 2.11
N SER A 115 15.41 -11.88 2.61
CA SER A 115 15.70 -13.00 3.50
C SER A 115 16.79 -12.64 4.50
N ARG A 116 16.66 -13.17 5.71
CA ARG A 116 17.69 -13.11 6.74
C ARG A 116 19.00 -13.76 6.29
N ASP A 117 18.90 -14.81 5.50
CA ASP A 117 20.01 -15.66 5.08
C ASP A 117 20.63 -15.22 3.74
N ALA A 118 20.07 -14.16 3.13
CA ALA A 118 20.58 -13.57 1.90
C ALA A 118 21.79 -12.67 2.13
N VAL A 119 22.44 -12.23 1.05
CA VAL A 119 23.54 -11.29 1.08
C VAL A 119 23.14 -9.98 1.77
N SER A 120 24.02 -9.46 2.61
CA SER A 120 23.77 -8.19 3.29
C SER A 120 23.65 -7.04 2.31
N ILE A 121 22.65 -6.19 2.48
CA ILE A 121 22.50 -4.95 1.68
C ILE A 121 23.77 -4.09 1.72
N ILE A 122 24.50 -4.10 2.84
CA ILE A 122 25.75 -3.35 2.99
C ILE A 122 26.83 -3.80 1.99
N SER A 123 26.85 -5.07 1.64
CA SER A 123 27.83 -5.64 0.72
C SER A 123 27.54 -5.39 -0.75
N ILE A 124 26.29 -5.03 -1.06
CA ILE A 124 25.79 -4.83 -2.44
C ILE A 124 25.11 -3.48 -2.62
N LEU A 125 25.54 -2.46 -1.86
CA LEU A 125 24.89 -1.14 -1.86
C LEU A 125 24.79 -0.52 -3.25
N ASP A 126 25.87 -0.52 -4.00
CA ASP A 126 25.93 0.09 -5.33
C ASP A 126 25.06 -0.68 -6.32
N GLU A 127 25.14 -2.02 -6.32
CA GLU A 127 24.33 -2.89 -7.17
C GLU A 127 22.82 -2.68 -6.88
N ALA A 128 22.45 -2.67 -5.60
CA ALA A 128 21.05 -2.45 -5.18
C ALA A 128 20.57 -1.05 -5.57
N LYS A 129 21.41 -0.03 -5.41
CA LYS A 129 21.12 1.35 -5.81
C LYS A 129 20.90 1.46 -7.31
N ASP A 130 21.76 0.89 -8.12
CA ASP A 130 21.68 0.93 -9.58
C ASP A 130 20.44 0.20 -10.08
N SER A 131 20.16 -0.99 -9.54
CA SER A 131 18.95 -1.75 -9.85
C SER A 131 17.67 -0.98 -9.52
N LEU A 132 17.61 -0.35 -8.34
CA LEU A 132 16.47 0.45 -7.92
C LEU A 132 16.28 1.70 -8.81
N LYS A 133 17.36 2.44 -9.10
CA LYS A 133 17.31 3.65 -9.95
C LYS A 133 16.99 3.33 -11.42
N GLY A 134 17.42 2.17 -11.90
CA GLY A 134 17.13 1.68 -13.24
C GLY A 134 15.69 1.22 -13.46
N SER A 135 14.94 1.01 -12.39
CA SER A 135 13.60 0.40 -12.44
C SER A 135 12.50 1.42 -12.15
N LYS A 136 11.40 1.32 -12.91
CA LYS A 136 10.21 2.17 -12.70
C LYS A 136 9.22 1.54 -11.72
N ARG A 137 9.19 0.22 -11.63
CA ARG A 137 8.26 -0.55 -10.81
C ARG A 137 9.01 -1.69 -10.13
N VAL A 138 9.05 -1.64 -8.83
CA VAL A 138 9.76 -2.61 -8.01
C VAL A 138 8.74 -3.43 -7.21
N ALA A 139 8.81 -4.75 -7.28
CA ALA A 139 8.14 -5.65 -6.36
C ALA A 139 9.12 -6.08 -5.28
N ILE A 140 8.70 -5.98 -4.02
CA ILE A 140 9.50 -6.45 -2.88
C ILE A 140 8.73 -7.58 -2.21
N LEU A 141 9.38 -8.73 -2.08
CA LEU A 141 8.80 -9.94 -1.54
C LEU A 141 9.27 -10.16 -0.11
N PHE A 142 8.35 -10.49 0.77
CA PHE A 142 8.62 -10.81 2.16
C PHE A 142 8.12 -12.21 2.49
N GLY A 143 8.87 -12.92 3.35
CA GLY A 143 8.43 -14.18 3.91
C GLY A 143 7.24 -14.04 4.85
N GLY A 144 6.54 -15.12 5.09
CA GLY A 144 5.44 -15.21 6.03
C GLY A 144 5.91 -15.43 7.48
N PRO A 145 4.97 -15.45 8.44
CA PRO A 145 5.30 -15.64 9.85
C PRO A 145 5.78 -17.05 10.20
N TYR A 146 5.45 -18.03 9.39
CA TYR A 146 5.74 -19.46 9.63
C TYR A 146 6.77 -20.05 8.66
N SER A 147 6.98 -19.41 7.52
CA SER A 147 7.91 -19.87 6.47
C SER A 147 8.68 -18.68 5.91
N GLY A 148 9.96 -18.91 5.61
CA GLY A 148 10.79 -17.93 4.90
C GLY A 148 10.37 -17.76 3.45
N LEU A 149 10.91 -16.78 2.78
CA LEU A 149 10.65 -16.58 1.36
C LEU A 149 11.20 -17.74 0.52
N HIS A 150 12.31 -18.35 0.94
CA HIS A 150 12.90 -19.53 0.28
C HIS A 150 11.96 -20.75 0.19
N ASP A 151 10.98 -20.84 1.12
CA ASP A 151 9.97 -21.93 1.09
C ASP A 151 8.85 -21.64 0.07
N LEU A 152 8.75 -20.40 -0.40
CA LEU A 152 7.65 -19.90 -1.22
C LEU A 152 8.06 -19.64 -2.67
N ILE A 153 9.33 -19.41 -2.93
CA ILE A 153 9.85 -19.03 -4.25
C ILE A 153 11.29 -19.52 -4.43
N ASP A 154 11.65 -19.90 -5.64
CA ASP A 154 13.03 -20.18 -5.99
C ASP A 154 13.81 -18.85 -6.14
N GLU A 155 15.04 -18.80 -5.65
CA GLU A 155 15.90 -17.60 -5.77
C GLU A 155 16.12 -17.15 -7.24
N ARG A 156 16.02 -18.09 -8.19
CA ARG A 156 16.12 -17.79 -9.62
C ARG A 156 14.96 -16.99 -10.20
N ASP A 157 13.88 -16.88 -9.44
CA ASP A 157 12.67 -16.17 -9.86
C ASP A 157 12.59 -14.73 -9.32
N VAL A 158 13.66 -14.29 -8.68
CA VAL A 158 13.86 -12.89 -8.26
C VAL A 158 15.14 -12.35 -8.88
N ASP A 159 15.14 -11.06 -9.17
CA ASP A 159 16.32 -10.40 -9.75
C ASP A 159 17.42 -10.17 -8.71
N LEU A 160 17.01 -10.01 -7.43
CA LEU A 160 17.90 -9.76 -6.30
C LEU A 160 17.33 -10.38 -5.04
N MET A 161 18.14 -11.15 -4.31
CA MET A 161 17.82 -11.64 -2.97
C MET A 161 18.71 -10.93 -1.94
N VAL A 162 18.11 -10.23 -0.94
CA VAL A 162 18.87 -9.34 -0.07
C VAL A 162 18.42 -9.39 1.39
N ASN A 163 19.39 -9.26 2.30
CA ASN A 163 19.16 -9.02 3.72
C ASN A 163 19.25 -7.51 4.02
N THR A 164 18.11 -6.88 4.24
CA THR A 164 18.02 -5.45 4.55
C THR A 164 18.12 -5.14 6.05
N VAL A 165 18.15 -6.16 6.93
CA VAL A 165 18.32 -6.04 8.37
C VAL A 165 19.51 -6.91 8.83
N PRO A 166 20.74 -6.61 8.33
CA PRO A 166 21.91 -7.40 8.71
C PRO A 166 22.19 -7.29 10.21
N LYS A 167 22.73 -8.38 10.78
CA LYS A 167 23.05 -8.47 12.21
C LYS A 167 21.84 -8.23 13.14
N GLN A 168 20.64 -8.64 12.71
CA GLN A 168 19.45 -8.57 13.56
C GLN A 168 19.69 -9.24 14.91
N GLY A 169 19.32 -8.58 16.01
CA GLY A 169 19.51 -9.11 17.37
C GLY A 169 18.47 -10.15 17.79
N THR A 170 17.44 -10.37 16.97
CA THR A 170 16.37 -11.34 17.21
C THR A 170 16.50 -12.55 16.28
N LYS A 171 15.95 -13.69 16.68
CA LYS A 171 15.94 -14.88 15.83
C LYS A 171 15.16 -14.62 14.53
N THR A 172 14.06 -13.89 14.61
CA THR A 172 13.23 -13.48 13.47
C THR A 172 12.77 -12.04 13.68
N VAL A 173 12.76 -11.26 12.61
CA VAL A 173 12.11 -9.95 12.54
C VAL A 173 10.69 -10.18 12.04
N ARG A 174 9.70 -9.49 12.61
CA ARG A 174 8.32 -9.59 12.17
C ARG A 174 8.17 -8.99 10.76
N THR A 175 7.24 -9.50 9.98
CA THR A 175 7.05 -9.04 8.59
C THR A 175 6.80 -7.53 8.51
N GLU A 176 5.96 -6.98 9.39
CA GLU A 176 5.68 -5.54 9.45
C GLU A 176 6.93 -4.70 9.77
N GLU A 177 7.82 -5.20 10.64
CA GLU A 177 9.08 -4.54 10.97
C GLU A 177 10.09 -4.66 9.81
N ALA A 178 10.13 -5.82 9.15
CA ALA A 178 10.94 -6.05 7.97
C ALA A 178 10.52 -5.14 6.80
N VAL A 179 9.22 -4.96 6.57
CA VAL A 179 8.67 -4.05 5.55
C VAL A 179 9.14 -2.62 5.82
N LEU A 180 8.95 -2.12 7.05
CA LEU A 180 9.36 -0.76 7.42
C LEU A 180 10.87 -0.56 7.23
N SER A 181 11.67 -1.50 7.73
CA SER A 181 13.14 -1.44 7.65
C SER A 181 13.62 -1.46 6.20
N THR A 182 13.09 -2.38 5.39
CA THR A 182 13.46 -2.51 3.98
C THR A 182 13.11 -1.25 3.19
N LEU A 183 11.89 -0.74 3.36
CA LEU A 183 11.46 0.46 2.66
C LEU A 183 12.27 1.69 3.08
N SER A 184 12.68 1.78 4.35
CA SER A 184 13.54 2.86 4.82
C SER A 184 14.92 2.82 4.17
N VAL A 185 15.53 1.64 4.08
CA VAL A 185 16.83 1.45 3.41
C VAL A 185 16.72 1.78 1.92
N PHE A 186 15.72 1.27 1.23
CA PHE A 186 15.55 1.52 -0.21
C PHE A 186 15.21 2.98 -0.51
N ASN A 187 14.42 3.62 0.34
CA ASN A 187 14.16 5.05 0.21
C ASN A 187 15.44 5.88 0.37
N LEU A 188 16.32 5.49 1.29
CA LEU A 188 17.64 6.12 1.43
C LEU A 188 18.47 5.95 0.15
N LEU A 189 18.58 4.72 -0.38
CA LEU A 189 19.34 4.43 -1.60
C LEU A 189 18.83 5.20 -2.82
N LEU A 190 17.51 5.34 -2.97
CA LEU A 190 16.89 6.08 -4.07
C LEU A 190 17.17 7.59 -4.01
N ASN A 191 17.33 8.15 -2.81
CA ASN A 191 17.49 9.59 -2.60
C ASN A 191 18.93 10.02 -2.27
N THR A 192 19.88 9.08 -2.14
CA THR A 192 21.31 9.43 -2.06
C THR A 192 21.86 9.77 -3.44
N VAL A 193 22.47 10.94 -3.54
CA VAL A 193 23.15 11.48 -4.74
C VAL A 193 24.44 10.69 -5.00
#